data_54d3ac393db680a81e17db71bed59b78
#
_entry.id   54d3ac393db680a81e17db71bed59b78
#
_cell.length_a   1.000
_cell.length_b   1.000
_cell.length_c   1.000
_cell.angle_alpha   90.00
_cell.angle_beta   90.00
_cell.angle_gamma   90.00
#
_symmetry.space_group_name_H-M   'P 1'
#
loop_
_entity.id
_entity.type
_entity.pdbx_description
1 polymer ?
#
loop_
_entity_poly.entity_id
_entity_poly.type
_entity_poly.pdbx_seq_one_letter_code
_entity_poly.pdbx_strand_id
1 'polypeptide(L)'
;MSVITYLKNEFGLDVKDESLYRDAFTHASYINETTEETNNYERLEFIGDAVVEIWVSNKLFHHRPSISEGKMTTMRSQLVCEKSLASFLRQMDLAKYIRLGAGEKKNNGRQRESLLADVFEALMGAIYVDLGFESVSKVLDKVITIIDTPEKTGVIDYKTNLQELVQSDSRKVLKYVVLNETGTSNNPMFEIGVYLDDVLMGVGKEHSKKKAEQLAAKQAMEKLVV
;
A
#
# COMPACT_ATOMS: atom_id res chain seq x y z
N MET A 1 -1.10 -11.20 26.23
CA MET A 1 -2.22 -10.38 25.73
C MET A 1 -2.81 -11.11 24.53
N SER A 2 -4.11 -11.34 24.45
CA SER A 2 -4.74 -11.99 23.27
C SER A 2 -5.08 -10.95 22.20
N VAL A 3 -5.38 -11.39 20.94
CA VAL A 3 -5.91 -10.52 19.89
C VAL A 3 -7.15 -9.77 20.36
N ILE A 4 -8.07 -10.47 21.02
CA ILE A 4 -9.30 -9.89 21.56
C ILE A 4 -9.00 -8.77 22.56
N THR A 5 -8.10 -9.04 23.52
CA THR A 5 -7.67 -8.04 24.52
C THR A 5 -7.03 -6.83 23.84
N TYR A 6 -6.23 -7.05 22.78
CA TYR A 6 -5.62 -5.98 22.00
C TYR A 6 -6.69 -5.10 21.31
N LEU A 7 -7.65 -5.72 20.61
CA LEU A 7 -8.72 -5.00 19.93
C LEU A 7 -9.57 -4.17 20.88
N LYS A 8 -9.87 -4.72 22.06
CA LYS A 8 -10.61 -3.98 23.10
C LYS A 8 -9.83 -2.77 23.62
N ASN A 9 -8.57 -2.96 23.96
CA ASN A 9 -7.75 -1.91 24.59
C ASN A 9 -7.37 -0.79 23.60
N GLU A 10 -7.01 -1.17 22.36
CA GLU A 10 -6.54 -0.22 21.37
C GLU A 10 -7.66 0.48 20.60
N PHE A 11 -8.77 -0.21 20.34
CA PHE A 11 -9.83 0.32 19.47
C PHE A 11 -11.21 0.36 20.15
N GLY A 12 -11.33 -0.11 21.39
CA GLY A 12 -12.61 -0.16 22.11
C GLY A 12 -13.62 -1.13 21.51
N LEU A 13 -13.15 -2.18 20.83
CA LEU A 13 -14.03 -3.17 20.19
C LEU A 13 -14.42 -4.26 21.17
N ASP A 14 -15.71 -4.44 21.37
CA ASP A 14 -16.28 -5.53 22.17
C ASP A 14 -16.65 -6.69 21.24
N VAL A 15 -15.73 -7.63 21.09
CA VAL A 15 -15.85 -8.83 20.24
C VAL A 15 -17.02 -9.69 20.73
N LYS A 16 -17.88 -10.16 19.81
CA LYS A 16 -19.04 -11.02 20.07
C LYS A 16 -18.76 -12.48 19.73
N ASP A 17 -18.04 -12.73 18.63
CA ASP A 17 -17.68 -14.09 18.18
C ASP A 17 -16.16 -14.24 18.11
N GLU A 18 -15.55 -14.77 19.18
CA GLU A 18 -14.10 -15.01 19.24
C GLU A 18 -13.62 -16.05 18.22
N SER A 19 -14.50 -16.92 17.70
CA SER A 19 -14.12 -17.94 16.72
C SER A 19 -13.66 -17.32 15.40
N LEU A 20 -14.27 -16.21 14.95
CA LEU A 20 -13.87 -15.49 13.76
C LEU A 20 -12.43 -14.97 13.85
N TYR A 21 -12.04 -14.45 15.00
CA TYR A 21 -10.69 -13.93 15.22
C TYR A 21 -9.66 -15.06 15.35
N ARG A 22 -10.04 -16.20 15.91
CA ARG A 22 -9.21 -17.40 15.90
C ARG A 22 -8.98 -17.89 14.48
N ASP A 23 -10.03 -17.98 13.68
CA ASP A 23 -9.96 -18.40 12.28
C ASP A 23 -9.12 -17.42 11.46
N ALA A 24 -9.28 -16.09 11.62
CA ALA A 24 -8.49 -15.07 10.94
C ALA A 24 -6.97 -15.19 11.18
N PHE A 25 -6.55 -15.76 12.31
CA PHE A 25 -5.15 -16.00 12.63
C PHE A 25 -4.71 -17.46 12.41
N THR A 26 -5.50 -18.28 11.72
CA THR A 26 -5.21 -19.70 11.49
C THR A 26 -4.91 -19.95 10.01
N HIS A 27 -3.65 -20.30 9.72
CA HIS A 27 -3.22 -20.68 8.37
C HIS A 27 -3.61 -22.13 8.05
N ALA A 28 -3.86 -22.45 6.78
CA ALA A 28 -4.24 -23.78 6.32
C ALA A 28 -3.29 -24.90 6.78
N SER A 29 -1.99 -24.62 6.89
CA SER A 29 -1.01 -25.60 7.38
C SER A 29 -1.25 -26.02 8.83
N TYR A 30 -1.85 -25.17 9.66
CA TYR A 30 -2.18 -25.51 11.03
C TYR A 30 -3.36 -26.49 11.10
N ILE A 31 -4.36 -26.30 10.25
CA ILE A 31 -5.55 -27.17 10.17
C ILE A 31 -5.14 -28.62 9.94
N ASN A 32 -4.13 -28.86 9.08
CA ASN A 32 -3.68 -30.20 8.73
C ASN A 32 -2.94 -30.93 9.88
N GLU A 33 -2.55 -30.21 10.93
CA GLU A 33 -1.77 -30.73 12.06
C GLU A 33 -2.54 -30.70 13.40
N THR A 34 -3.77 -30.15 13.40
CA THR A 34 -4.57 -30.01 14.63
C THR A 34 -5.80 -30.88 14.61
N THR A 35 -6.27 -31.25 15.81
CA THR A 35 -7.59 -31.87 16.01
C THR A 35 -8.64 -30.88 16.48
N GLU A 36 -8.27 -29.60 16.60
CA GLU A 36 -9.20 -28.54 16.98
C GLU A 36 -10.19 -28.27 15.84
N GLU A 37 -11.44 -28.07 16.19
CA GLU A 37 -12.47 -27.61 15.25
C GLU A 37 -12.29 -26.10 14.99
N THR A 38 -11.62 -25.75 13.89
CA THR A 38 -11.31 -24.38 13.48
C THR A 38 -11.22 -24.32 11.96
N ASN A 39 -11.49 -23.14 11.37
CA ASN A 39 -11.29 -22.91 9.95
C ASN A 39 -9.95 -22.17 9.73
N ASN A 40 -9.52 -22.10 8.46
CA ASN A 40 -8.45 -21.22 8.07
C ASN A 40 -8.96 -19.80 7.75
N TYR A 41 -8.03 -18.87 7.53
CA TYR A 41 -8.35 -17.47 7.32
C TYR A 41 -8.91 -17.13 5.93
N GLU A 42 -8.80 -18.00 4.92
CA GLU A 42 -9.04 -17.68 3.50
C GLU A 42 -10.43 -17.09 3.21
N ARG A 43 -11.48 -17.55 3.89
CA ARG A 43 -12.83 -17.00 3.72
C ARG A 43 -12.98 -15.60 4.32
N LEU A 44 -12.27 -15.33 5.39
CA LEU A 44 -12.25 -14.01 6.05
C LEU A 44 -11.35 -13.03 5.29
N GLU A 45 -10.24 -13.50 4.73
CA GLU A 45 -9.39 -12.77 3.78
C GLU A 45 -10.23 -12.28 2.59
N PHE A 46 -10.97 -13.18 1.93
CA PHE A 46 -11.81 -12.85 0.78
C PHE A 46 -12.75 -11.67 1.04
N ILE A 47 -13.44 -11.65 2.17
CA ILE A 47 -14.33 -10.53 2.52
C ILE A 47 -13.56 -9.31 3.01
N GLY A 48 -12.45 -9.53 3.68
CA GLY A 48 -11.59 -8.49 4.23
C GLY A 48 -10.92 -7.64 3.16
N ASP A 49 -10.41 -8.26 2.10
CA ASP A 49 -9.88 -7.56 0.91
C ASP A 49 -10.91 -6.54 0.38
N ALA A 50 -12.12 -6.97 0.08
CA ALA A 50 -13.18 -6.10 -0.39
C ALA A 50 -13.51 -4.96 0.58
N VAL A 51 -13.50 -5.24 1.89
CA VAL A 51 -13.80 -4.25 2.94
C VAL A 51 -12.68 -3.22 3.06
N VAL A 52 -11.41 -3.63 2.98
CA VAL A 52 -10.26 -2.71 2.99
C VAL A 52 -10.26 -1.84 1.74
N GLU A 53 -10.50 -2.43 0.56
CA GLU A 53 -10.58 -1.68 -0.70
C GLU A 53 -11.69 -0.62 -0.69
N ILE A 54 -12.89 -0.95 -0.21
CA ILE A 54 -14.00 0.02 -0.15
C ILE A 54 -13.69 1.15 0.85
N TRP A 55 -13.06 0.83 2.00
CA TRP A 55 -12.66 1.84 2.96
C TRP A 55 -11.63 2.81 2.35
N VAL A 56 -10.55 2.29 1.73
CA VAL A 56 -9.53 3.11 1.08
C VAL A 56 -10.14 3.97 -0.02
N SER A 57 -10.98 3.38 -0.89
CA SER A 57 -11.65 4.09 -1.97
C SER A 57 -12.52 5.23 -1.45
N ASN A 58 -13.29 5.00 -0.38
CA ASN A 58 -14.12 6.01 0.26
C ASN A 58 -13.29 7.16 0.83
N LYS A 59 -12.17 6.87 1.49
CA LYS A 59 -11.26 7.89 2.03
C LYS A 59 -10.63 8.73 0.91
N LEU A 60 -10.18 8.10 -0.18
CA LEU A 60 -9.59 8.81 -1.32
C LEU A 60 -10.62 9.67 -2.06
N PHE A 61 -11.86 9.19 -2.22
CA PHE A 61 -12.94 9.96 -2.84
C PHE A 61 -13.29 11.23 -2.06
N HIS A 62 -13.26 11.16 -0.73
CA HIS A 62 -13.53 12.30 0.15
C HIS A 62 -12.28 13.13 0.48
N HIS A 63 -11.14 12.82 -0.11
CA HIS A 63 -9.90 13.57 0.08
C HIS A 63 -10.07 15.05 -0.31
N ARG A 64 -9.46 15.96 0.43
CA ARG A 64 -9.52 17.41 0.17
C ARG A 64 -8.10 18.02 0.19
N PRO A 65 -7.68 18.77 -0.86
CA PRO A 65 -8.43 19.03 -2.11
C PRO A 65 -8.70 17.72 -2.90
N SER A 66 -9.71 17.75 -3.77
CA SER A 66 -10.05 16.57 -4.58
C SER A 66 -8.89 16.18 -5.50
N ILE A 67 -8.71 14.89 -5.66
CA ILE A 67 -7.66 14.30 -6.50
C ILE A 67 -8.30 13.59 -7.71
N SER A 68 -7.54 13.47 -8.82
CA SER A 68 -8.01 12.81 -10.04
C SER A 68 -8.26 11.30 -9.82
N GLU A 69 -9.10 10.69 -10.67
CA GLU A 69 -9.37 9.25 -10.64
C GLU A 69 -8.08 8.43 -10.78
N GLY A 70 -7.20 8.79 -11.73
CA GLY A 70 -5.90 8.11 -11.92
C GLY A 70 -5.04 8.16 -10.65
N LYS A 71 -5.03 9.31 -9.95
CA LYS A 71 -4.32 9.43 -8.67
C LYS A 71 -4.96 8.60 -7.57
N MET A 72 -6.29 8.56 -7.48
CA MET A 72 -7.00 7.69 -6.54
C MET A 72 -6.65 6.21 -6.78
N THR A 73 -6.65 5.76 -8.02
CA THR A 73 -6.29 4.39 -8.40
C THR A 73 -4.86 4.04 -8.03
N THR A 74 -3.91 4.94 -8.30
CA THR A 74 -2.50 4.74 -7.92
C THR A 74 -2.32 4.70 -6.40
N MET A 75 -2.93 5.62 -5.67
CA MET A 75 -2.84 5.65 -4.20
C MET A 75 -3.51 4.42 -3.57
N ARG A 76 -4.66 3.99 -4.09
CA ARG A 76 -5.32 2.77 -3.63
C ARG A 76 -4.40 1.57 -3.79
N SER A 77 -3.86 1.32 -4.99
CA SER A 77 -2.97 0.18 -5.23
C SER A 77 -1.72 0.18 -4.33
N GLN A 78 -1.21 1.35 -3.95
CA GLN A 78 -0.10 1.46 -3.02
C GLN A 78 -0.48 1.13 -1.58
N LEU A 79 -1.70 1.50 -1.16
CA LEU A 79 -2.19 1.27 0.20
C LEU A 79 -2.62 -0.18 0.44
N VAL A 80 -3.17 -0.86 -0.59
CA VAL A 80 -3.67 -2.23 -0.46
C VAL A 80 -2.71 -3.29 -1.01
N CYS A 81 -1.46 -2.95 -1.38
CA CYS A 81 -0.50 -3.95 -1.80
C CYS A 81 0.00 -4.79 -0.61
N GLU A 82 0.41 -6.05 -0.88
CA GLU A 82 0.93 -6.99 0.14
C GLU A 82 1.91 -6.34 1.12
N LYS A 83 2.88 -5.57 0.60
CA LYS A 83 3.91 -4.90 1.41
C LYS A 83 3.30 -3.93 2.42
N SER A 84 2.30 -3.16 2.02
CA SER A 84 1.63 -2.18 2.88
C SER A 84 0.80 -2.90 3.94
N LEU A 85 -0.03 -3.86 3.54
CA LEU A 85 -0.88 -4.63 4.46
C LEU A 85 -0.05 -5.41 5.48
N ALA A 86 1.03 -6.07 5.03
CA ALA A 86 1.98 -6.74 5.92
C ALA A 86 2.63 -5.77 6.93
N SER A 87 2.96 -4.55 6.48
CA SER A 87 3.50 -3.49 7.34
C SER A 87 2.51 -3.11 8.44
N PHE A 88 1.22 -2.99 8.12
CA PHE A 88 0.18 -2.64 9.09
C PHE A 88 0.03 -3.75 10.17
N LEU A 89 0.01 -5.02 9.78
CA LEU A 89 -0.04 -6.11 10.74
C LEU A 89 1.20 -6.15 11.65
N ARG A 90 2.40 -5.84 11.10
CA ARG A 90 3.64 -5.73 11.90
C ARG A 90 3.56 -4.58 12.91
N GLN A 91 3.06 -3.40 12.51
CA GLN A 91 2.89 -2.25 13.40
C GLN A 91 1.94 -2.56 14.56
N MET A 92 0.93 -3.38 14.32
CA MET A 92 0.02 -3.86 15.36
C MET A 92 0.64 -4.90 16.28
N ASP A 93 1.84 -5.43 15.98
CA ASP A 93 2.51 -6.53 16.69
C ASP A 93 1.63 -7.80 16.84
N LEU A 94 0.78 -8.06 15.84
CA LEU A 94 -0.15 -9.19 15.86
C LEU A 94 0.36 -10.44 15.14
N ALA A 95 1.44 -10.36 14.37
CA ALA A 95 2.02 -11.50 13.65
C ALA A 95 2.36 -12.70 14.57
N LYS A 96 2.68 -12.45 15.82
CA LYS A 96 2.99 -13.48 16.83
C LYS A 96 1.83 -14.43 17.16
N TYR A 97 0.60 -14.00 16.88
CA TYR A 97 -0.61 -14.79 17.15
C TYR A 97 -0.97 -15.74 16.00
N ILE A 98 -0.31 -15.63 14.85
CA ILE A 98 -0.59 -16.47 13.69
C ILE A 98 -0.28 -17.93 14.01
N ARG A 99 -1.27 -18.79 13.80
CA ARG A 99 -1.23 -20.23 14.02
C ARG A 99 -0.77 -20.91 12.73
N LEU A 100 0.41 -21.51 12.77
CA LEU A 100 1.09 -22.15 11.64
C LEU A 100 1.40 -23.60 11.95
N GLY A 101 1.39 -24.48 10.95
CA GLY A 101 1.94 -25.81 11.06
C GLY A 101 3.48 -25.79 11.22
N ALA A 102 4.05 -26.94 11.59
CA ALA A 102 5.49 -27.08 11.88
C ALA A 102 6.37 -26.70 10.69
N GLY A 103 5.97 -27.07 9.47
CA GLY A 103 6.68 -26.73 8.23
C GLY A 103 6.77 -25.22 7.99
N GLU A 104 5.64 -24.50 8.10
CA GLU A 104 5.59 -23.04 7.93
C GLU A 104 6.36 -22.31 9.04
N LYS A 105 6.29 -22.78 10.28
CA LYS A 105 7.10 -22.22 11.38
C LYS A 105 8.59 -22.34 11.09
N LYS A 106 9.06 -23.49 10.61
CA LYS A 106 10.46 -23.74 10.27
C LYS A 106 10.96 -22.86 9.13
N ASN A 107 10.07 -22.53 8.19
CA ASN A 107 10.38 -21.68 7.03
C ASN A 107 10.13 -20.18 7.30
N ASN A 108 10.05 -19.77 8.57
CA ASN A 108 9.80 -18.38 8.97
C ASN A 108 8.50 -17.78 8.37
N GLY A 109 7.43 -18.56 8.22
CA GLY A 109 6.17 -18.15 7.62
C GLY A 109 5.60 -16.85 8.19
N ARG A 110 5.77 -16.59 9.51
CA ARG A 110 5.36 -15.33 10.17
C ARG A 110 6.08 -14.08 9.67
N GLN A 111 7.13 -14.19 8.86
CA GLN A 111 7.85 -13.05 8.28
C GLN A 111 7.49 -12.84 6.81
N ARG A 112 6.81 -13.78 6.16
CA ARG A 112 6.40 -13.72 4.76
C ARG A 112 5.36 -12.63 4.55
N GLU A 113 5.62 -11.70 3.64
CA GLU A 113 4.77 -10.54 3.40
C GLU A 113 3.36 -10.95 2.95
N SER A 114 3.24 -11.89 2.00
CA SER A 114 1.92 -12.36 1.55
C SER A 114 1.08 -12.90 2.71
N LEU A 115 1.63 -13.79 3.55
CA LEU A 115 0.89 -14.34 4.69
C LEU A 115 0.47 -13.25 5.70
N LEU A 116 1.31 -12.24 5.93
CA LEU A 116 0.96 -11.14 6.82
C LEU A 116 -0.13 -10.24 6.23
N ALA A 117 -0.13 -10.04 4.92
CA ALA A 117 -1.18 -9.31 4.22
C ALA A 117 -2.51 -10.05 4.31
N ASP A 118 -2.52 -11.36 3.97
CA ASP A 118 -3.70 -12.21 4.04
C ASP A 118 -4.34 -12.18 5.44
N VAL A 119 -3.50 -12.30 6.50
CA VAL A 119 -3.97 -12.25 7.90
C VAL A 119 -4.48 -10.85 8.28
N PHE A 120 -3.90 -9.77 7.74
CA PHE A 120 -4.43 -8.44 7.97
C PHE A 120 -5.83 -8.28 7.35
N GLU A 121 -6.01 -8.72 6.12
CA GLU A 121 -7.32 -8.73 5.45
C GLU A 121 -8.30 -9.61 6.21
N ALA A 122 -7.90 -10.83 6.59
CA ALA A 122 -8.74 -11.73 7.38
C ALA A 122 -9.17 -11.13 8.72
N LEU A 123 -8.31 -10.38 9.39
CA LEU A 123 -8.65 -9.64 10.61
C LEU A 123 -9.71 -8.56 10.32
N MET A 124 -9.57 -7.80 9.22
CA MET A 124 -10.58 -6.82 8.83
C MET A 124 -11.89 -7.50 8.46
N GLY A 125 -11.83 -8.65 7.78
CA GLY A 125 -12.99 -9.49 7.49
C GLY A 125 -13.71 -9.99 8.75
N ALA A 126 -12.95 -10.48 9.75
CA ALA A 126 -13.50 -10.91 11.03
C ALA A 126 -14.20 -9.76 11.77
N ILE A 127 -13.57 -8.59 11.85
CA ILE A 127 -14.17 -7.39 12.46
C ILE A 127 -15.45 -6.97 11.71
N TYR A 128 -15.43 -7.03 10.38
CA TYR A 128 -16.59 -6.68 9.57
C TYR A 128 -17.77 -7.61 9.82
N VAL A 129 -17.52 -8.93 9.81
CA VAL A 129 -18.57 -9.93 10.01
C VAL A 129 -19.17 -9.88 11.41
N ASP A 130 -18.32 -9.65 12.41
CA ASP A 130 -18.73 -9.61 13.82
C ASP A 130 -19.37 -8.29 14.24
N LEU A 131 -18.76 -7.14 13.84
CA LEU A 131 -19.06 -5.83 14.39
C LEU A 131 -19.45 -4.77 13.34
N GLY A 132 -19.37 -5.11 12.06
CA GLY A 132 -19.75 -4.24 10.96
C GLY A 132 -18.69 -3.22 10.54
N PHE A 133 -18.99 -2.48 9.47
CA PHE A 133 -18.05 -1.59 8.77
C PHE A 133 -17.52 -0.44 9.64
N GLU A 134 -18.34 0.11 10.54
CA GLU A 134 -17.88 1.20 11.43
C GLU A 134 -16.72 0.76 12.34
N SER A 135 -16.74 -0.50 12.80
CA SER A 135 -15.67 -1.05 13.63
C SER A 135 -14.40 -1.26 12.83
N VAL A 136 -14.51 -1.71 11.58
CA VAL A 136 -13.36 -1.76 10.66
C VAL A 136 -12.79 -0.36 10.43
N SER A 137 -13.64 0.63 10.18
CA SER A 137 -13.20 2.02 9.96
C SER A 137 -12.41 2.57 11.15
N LYS A 138 -12.83 2.30 12.38
CA LYS A 138 -12.07 2.71 13.58
C LYS A 138 -10.66 2.14 13.62
N VAL A 139 -10.49 0.87 13.20
CA VAL A 139 -9.16 0.23 13.15
C VAL A 139 -8.34 0.83 12.03
N LEU A 140 -8.88 0.89 10.81
CA LEU A 140 -8.16 1.38 9.64
C LEU A 140 -7.79 2.87 9.76
N ASP A 141 -8.65 3.70 10.36
CA ASP A 141 -8.37 5.12 10.61
C ASP A 141 -7.16 5.33 11.55
N LYS A 142 -6.93 4.40 12.47
CA LYS A 142 -5.79 4.45 13.40
C LYS A 142 -4.51 3.86 12.79
N VAL A 143 -4.65 2.82 11.97
CA VAL A 143 -3.53 2.04 11.43
C VAL A 143 -3.04 2.61 10.09
N ILE A 144 -3.95 3.04 9.23
CA ILE A 144 -3.62 3.56 7.90
C ILE A 144 -3.70 5.08 7.93
N THR A 145 -2.55 5.72 7.94
CA THR A 145 -2.50 7.17 7.72
C THR A 145 -2.45 7.42 6.22
N ILE A 146 -3.54 7.93 5.66
CA ILE A 146 -3.54 8.48 4.30
C ILE A 146 -2.81 9.81 4.38
N ILE A 147 -1.53 9.78 4.05
CA ILE A 147 -0.66 10.94 4.16
C ILE A 147 -0.94 11.86 2.95
N ASP A 148 -1.40 13.06 3.23
CA ASP A 148 -1.63 14.13 2.25
C ASP A 148 -0.37 14.64 1.55
N THR A 149 0.80 14.17 1.95
CA THR A 149 2.06 14.62 1.38
C THR A 149 2.64 13.56 0.46
N PRO A 150 2.82 13.90 -0.82
CA PRO A 150 3.53 13.05 -1.79
C PRO A 150 4.93 12.65 -1.33
N GLU A 151 5.48 13.33 -0.33
CA GLU A 151 6.88 13.20 0.14
C GLU A 151 7.15 11.99 1.05
N LYS A 152 6.14 11.40 1.70
CA LYS A 152 6.35 10.32 2.69
C LYS A 152 6.11 8.90 2.17
N THR A 153 5.43 8.72 1.04
CA THR A 153 5.27 7.40 0.42
C THR A 153 6.46 6.95 -0.44
N GLY A 154 7.52 7.75 -0.49
CA GLY A 154 8.82 7.35 -1.07
C GLY A 154 8.87 7.21 -2.60
N VAL A 155 7.77 7.36 -3.31
CA VAL A 155 7.78 7.36 -4.79
C VAL A 155 6.73 8.36 -5.30
N ILE A 156 7.10 9.63 -5.31
CA ILE A 156 6.35 10.60 -6.12
C ILE A 156 6.65 10.27 -7.58
N ASP A 157 5.65 9.88 -8.34
CA ASP A 157 5.77 9.74 -9.78
C ASP A 157 5.64 11.12 -10.44
N TYR A 158 6.73 11.91 -10.34
CA TYR A 158 6.81 13.23 -10.97
C TYR A 158 6.56 13.17 -12.49
N LYS A 159 6.95 12.05 -13.13
CA LYS A 159 6.77 11.85 -14.56
C LYS A 159 5.29 11.78 -14.93
N THR A 160 4.52 10.97 -14.19
CA THR A 160 3.06 10.86 -14.39
C THR A 160 2.36 12.18 -14.02
N ASN A 161 2.72 12.79 -12.89
CA ASN A 161 2.13 14.07 -12.47
C ASN A 161 2.39 15.20 -13.50
N LEU A 162 3.59 15.28 -14.04
CA LEU A 162 3.92 16.27 -15.08
C LEU A 162 3.13 15.98 -16.35
N GLN A 163 2.97 14.72 -16.74
CA GLN A 163 2.20 14.33 -17.91
C GLN A 163 0.73 14.69 -17.77
N GLU A 164 0.12 14.43 -16.62
CA GLU A 164 -1.26 14.83 -16.30
C GLU A 164 -1.43 16.35 -16.34
N LEU A 165 -0.49 17.10 -15.76
CA LEU A 165 -0.50 18.56 -15.75
C LEU A 165 -0.45 19.14 -17.18
N VAL A 166 0.35 18.54 -18.06
CA VAL A 166 0.51 18.99 -19.45
C VAL A 166 -0.65 18.51 -20.33
N GLN A 167 -1.20 17.32 -20.12
CA GLN A 167 -2.33 16.78 -20.88
C GLN A 167 -3.65 17.53 -20.64
N SER A 168 -3.74 18.34 -19.59
CA SER A 168 -4.89 19.25 -19.42
C SER A 168 -4.96 20.30 -20.56
N ASP A 169 -3.87 20.52 -21.28
CA ASP A 169 -3.83 21.31 -22.53
C ASP A 169 -3.41 20.37 -23.69
N SER A 170 -4.39 19.87 -24.42
CA SER A 170 -4.25 18.85 -25.47
C SER A 170 -3.33 19.20 -26.65
N ARG A 171 -2.74 20.42 -26.66
CA ARG A 171 -1.82 20.92 -27.70
C ARG A 171 -0.36 20.81 -27.33
N LYS A 172 -0.03 20.50 -26.07
CA LYS A 172 1.34 20.47 -25.57
C LYS A 172 1.97 19.08 -25.67
N VAL A 173 3.21 19.01 -26.14
CA VAL A 173 3.95 17.76 -26.33
C VAL A 173 5.09 17.66 -25.32
N LEU A 174 5.05 16.61 -24.49
CA LEU A 174 6.09 16.32 -23.50
C LEU A 174 7.05 15.25 -24.03
N LYS A 175 8.36 15.55 -24.04
CA LYS A 175 9.39 14.60 -24.50
C LYS A 175 10.52 14.49 -23.47
N TYR A 176 11.00 13.26 -23.25
CA TYR A 176 12.20 12.98 -22.46
C TYR A 176 13.34 12.60 -23.42
N VAL A 177 14.49 13.24 -23.25
CA VAL A 177 15.66 13.03 -24.12
C VAL A 177 16.88 12.76 -23.25
N VAL A 178 17.64 11.71 -23.56
CA VAL A 178 18.93 11.45 -22.94
C VAL A 178 19.91 12.51 -23.47
N LEU A 179 20.36 13.42 -22.61
CA LEU A 179 21.32 14.47 -22.92
C LEU A 179 22.74 13.96 -22.87
N ASN A 180 23.01 13.08 -21.89
CA ASN A 180 24.34 12.53 -21.69
C ASN A 180 24.27 11.15 -21.00
N GLU A 181 25.19 10.25 -21.34
CA GLU A 181 25.35 8.95 -20.69
C GLU A 181 26.86 8.78 -20.42
N THR A 182 27.22 8.63 -19.13
CA THR A 182 28.60 8.51 -18.67
C THR A 182 28.73 7.37 -17.66
N GLY A 183 29.94 7.05 -17.24
CA GLY A 183 30.22 5.97 -16.28
C GLY A 183 30.54 4.65 -16.96
N THR A 184 30.70 3.60 -16.14
CA THR A 184 30.99 2.23 -16.62
C THR A 184 29.70 1.42 -16.75
N SER A 185 29.73 0.31 -17.46
CA SER A 185 28.57 -0.60 -17.62
C SER A 185 27.97 -1.05 -16.29
N ASN A 186 28.78 -1.15 -15.23
CA ASN A 186 28.34 -1.54 -13.89
C ASN A 186 27.88 -0.35 -13.02
N ASN A 187 28.18 0.89 -13.43
CA ASN A 187 27.78 2.10 -12.72
C ASN A 187 27.52 3.23 -13.74
N PRO A 188 26.47 3.13 -14.55
CA PRO A 188 26.11 4.15 -15.52
C PRO A 188 25.56 5.39 -14.84
N MET A 189 25.73 6.54 -15.45
CA MET A 189 25.13 7.81 -15.04
C MET A 189 24.39 8.40 -16.23
N PHE A 190 23.08 8.62 -16.09
CA PHE A 190 22.21 9.18 -17.12
C PHE A 190 21.87 10.62 -16.78
N GLU A 191 21.97 11.49 -17.76
CA GLU A 191 21.48 12.86 -17.71
C GLU A 191 20.34 13.00 -18.70
N ILE A 192 19.13 13.27 -18.22
CA ILE A 192 17.91 13.29 -19.01
C ILE A 192 17.25 14.66 -18.88
N GLY A 193 16.94 15.25 -20.03
CA GLY A 193 16.15 16.47 -20.13
C GLY A 193 14.68 16.16 -20.43
N VAL A 194 13.78 16.91 -19.81
CA VAL A 194 12.36 16.94 -20.16
C VAL A 194 12.04 18.22 -20.89
N TYR A 195 11.39 18.09 -22.05
CA TYR A 195 11.02 19.19 -22.95
C TYR A 195 9.50 19.30 -23.05
N LEU A 196 9.02 20.53 -23.01
CA LEU A 196 7.63 20.88 -23.30
C LEU A 196 7.63 21.79 -24.54
N ASP A 197 7.02 21.34 -25.65
CA ASP A 197 7.02 22.05 -26.94
C ASP A 197 8.42 22.52 -27.34
N ASP A 198 9.41 21.61 -27.28
CA ASP A 198 10.83 21.82 -27.57
C ASP A 198 11.58 22.80 -26.60
N VAL A 199 10.93 23.28 -25.53
CA VAL A 199 11.56 24.07 -24.48
C VAL A 199 12.02 23.14 -23.36
N LEU A 200 13.30 23.22 -22.96
CA LEU A 200 13.88 22.46 -21.86
C LEU A 200 13.31 22.94 -20.49
N MET A 201 12.47 22.12 -19.89
CA MET A 201 11.81 22.43 -18.63
C MET A 201 12.59 21.95 -17.41
N GLY A 202 13.28 20.80 -17.50
CA GLY A 202 14.03 20.25 -16.40
C GLY A 202 15.09 19.24 -16.83
N VAL A 203 16.09 19.03 -15.99
CA VAL A 203 17.18 18.06 -16.17
C VAL A 203 17.32 17.22 -14.93
N GLY A 204 17.42 15.89 -15.08
CA GLY A 204 17.69 14.96 -14.00
C GLY A 204 18.92 14.12 -14.28
N LYS A 205 19.74 13.87 -13.24
CA LYS A 205 20.98 13.10 -13.35
C LYS A 205 20.99 12.00 -12.28
N GLU A 206 21.01 10.73 -12.72
CA GLU A 206 20.91 9.56 -11.85
C GLU A 206 21.50 8.29 -12.50
N HIS A 207 21.78 7.28 -11.67
CA HIS A 207 22.33 5.98 -12.10
C HIS A 207 21.30 5.09 -12.86
N SER A 208 20.06 5.49 -12.96
CA SER A 208 18.99 4.78 -13.68
C SER A 208 18.22 5.78 -14.54
N LYS A 209 17.95 5.44 -15.80
CA LYS A 209 17.14 6.26 -16.70
C LYS A 209 15.81 6.66 -16.07
N LYS A 210 15.10 5.70 -15.46
CA LYS A 210 13.83 5.94 -14.78
C LYS A 210 13.94 6.97 -13.64
N LYS A 211 15.00 6.89 -12.82
CA LYS A 211 15.21 7.87 -11.74
C LYS A 211 15.62 9.24 -12.27
N ALA A 212 16.46 9.31 -13.32
CA ALA A 212 16.81 10.56 -13.97
C ALA A 212 15.60 11.25 -14.59
N GLU A 213 14.69 10.51 -15.24
CA GLU A 213 13.41 11.02 -15.75
C GLU A 213 12.54 11.61 -14.64
N GLN A 214 12.45 10.95 -13.48
CA GLN A 214 11.71 11.44 -12.33
C GLN A 214 12.26 12.77 -11.80
N LEU A 215 13.60 12.90 -11.71
CA LEU A 215 14.24 14.16 -11.30
C LEU A 215 14.05 15.28 -12.32
N ALA A 216 14.12 14.97 -13.61
CA ALA A 216 13.84 15.93 -14.68
C ALA A 216 12.39 16.44 -14.60
N ALA A 217 11.44 15.53 -14.40
CA ALA A 217 10.03 15.87 -14.22
C ALA A 217 9.80 16.73 -12.97
N LYS A 218 10.44 16.39 -11.84
CA LYS A 218 10.37 17.20 -10.62
C LYS A 218 10.78 18.64 -10.88
N GLN A 219 11.94 18.85 -11.51
CA GLN A 219 12.46 20.18 -11.81
C GLN A 219 11.54 20.96 -12.76
N ALA A 220 10.92 20.26 -13.74
CA ALA A 220 9.97 20.88 -14.65
C ALA A 220 8.69 21.33 -13.91
N MET A 221 8.17 20.51 -13.00
CA MET A 221 6.99 20.87 -12.19
C MET A 221 7.26 22.09 -11.31
N GLU A 222 8.44 22.17 -10.68
CA GLU A 222 8.84 23.34 -9.87
C GLU A 222 8.84 24.65 -10.67
N LYS A 223 9.13 24.58 -11.98
CA LYS A 223 9.07 25.76 -12.89
C LYS A 223 7.67 26.11 -13.38
N LEU A 224 6.78 25.11 -13.45
CA LEU A 224 5.40 25.31 -13.93
C LEU A 224 4.43 25.83 -12.86
N VAL A 225 4.78 25.69 -11.58
CA VAL A 225 3.97 26.08 -10.42
C VAL A 225 4.30 27.51 -9.94
N VAL A 226 5.26 28.20 -10.57
CA VAL A 226 5.56 29.61 -10.39
C VAL A 226 4.80 30.42 -11.45
#